data_d3ec0236ea28fbd2c8afb87938585bd6
#
_entry.id   d3ec0236ea28fbd2c8afb87938585bd6
#
_cell.length_a   1.000
_cell.length_b   1.000
_cell.length_c   1.000
_cell.angle_alpha   90.00
_cell.angle_beta   90.00
_cell.angle_gamma   90.00
#
_symmetry.space_group_name_H-M   'P 1'
#
loop_
_entity.id
_entity.type
_entity.pdbx_description
1 polymer ?
#
loop_
_entity_poly.entity_id
_entity_poly.type
_entity_poly.pdbx_seq_one_letter_code
_entity_poly.pdbx_strand_id
1 'polypeptide(L)'
;GGGRRHGIPVSWSETFIENDKAGLGALGDIGCYSIDLVMNALGNPKPLTVTGTATDYFGTTPEAYSQVGKPECAKKFSVDDFASAYIRLEGGIILDFRIAWYMHLDTPGDTIIMGTKGSLRIPSTDCWNGSFNKPMTIYHDVAGEPVETVVPLLPATTDLFDRKIRSFLNAVITGGEAPVPTSQIIYNQAILDGIQRSSDC
;
A
#
# COMPACT_ATOMS: atom_id res chain seq x y z
N GLY A 1 2.53 0.94 -6.42
CA GLY A 1 3.05 0.46 -5.16
C GLY A 1 3.86 1.49 -4.41
N GLY A 2 4.02 1.31 -3.14
CA GLY A 2 4.88 2.10 -2.27
C GLY A 2 6.15 1.33 -1.90
N GLY A 3 7.10 1.99 -1.30
CA GLY A 3 8.32 1.38 -0.82
C GLY A 3 9.20 2.40 -0.09
N ARG A 4 10.18 1.91 0.64
CA ARG A 4 11.17 2.75 1.33
C ARG A 4 12.54 2.50 0.75
N ARG A 5 13.18 3.56 0.28
CA ARG A 5 14.55 3.46 -0.25
C ARG A 5 15.60 3.13 0.83
N HIS A 6 15.35 3.50 2.07
CA HIS A 6 16.37 3.66 3.09
C HIS A 6 16.31 2.61 4.20
N GLY A 7 15.74 1.45 3.97
CA GLY A 7 15.96 0.32 4.86
C GLY A 7 14.77 -0.13 5.68
N ILE A 8 15.04 -1.15 6.45
CA ILE A 8 14.07 -1.86 7.25
C ILE A 8 13.62 -1.00 8.46
N PRO A 9 12.32 -0.97 8.80
CA PRO A 9 11.77 -0.03 9.78
C PRO A 9 11.97 -0.44 11.25
N VAL A 10 13.21 -0.67 11.67
CA VAL A 10 13.53 -1.07 13.07
C VAL A 10 13.78 0.11 14.01
N SER A 11 13.75 1.36 13.52
CA SER A 11 13.92 2.56 14.35
C SER A 11 12.78 2.74 15.36
N TRP A 12 11.59 2.29 15.03
CA TRP A 12 10.39 2.37 15.88
C TRP A 12 10.27 1.20 16.83
N SER A 13 10.40 -0.03 16.30
CA SER A 13 10.36 -1.25 17.07
C SER A 13 10.98 -2.40 16.28
N GLU A 14 11.74 -3.24 16.96
CA GLU A 14 12.28 -4.48 16.38
C GLU A 14 11.21 -5.56 16.18
N THR A 15 10.03 -5.40 16.76
CA THR A 15 8.93 -6.37 16.60
C THR A 15 8.38 -6.40 15.18
N PHE A 16 8.58 -5.34 14.38
CA PHE A 16 8.17 -5.30 12.97
C PHE A 16 8.84 -6.35 12.08
N ILE A 17 10.02 -6.83 12.47
CA ILE A 17 10.82 -7.74 11.65
C ILE A 17 10.74 -9.21 12.10
N GLU A 18 10.02 -9.49 13.17
CA GLU A 18 9.90 -10.83 13.75
C GLU A 18 8.51 -11.41 13.43
N ASN A 19 8.45 -12.51 12.67
CA ASN A 19 7.19 -13.09 12.16
C ASN A 19 6.19 -13.47 13.26
N ASP A 20 6.66 -13.99 14.39
CA ASP A 20 5.82 -14.34 15.53
C ASP A 20 5.12 -13.14 16.21
N LYS A 21 5.59 -11.92 15.92
CA LYS A 21 5.07 -10.66 16.48
C LYS A 21 4.32 -9.83 15.45
N ALA A 22 4.83 -9.76 14.21
CA ALA A 22 4.29 -8.91 13.15
C ALA A 22 3.40 -9.66 12.16
N GLY A 23 3.66 -10.96 11.96
CA GLY A 23 2.98 -11.80 10.97
C GLY A 23 3.44 -11.54 9.55
N LEU A 24 3.39 -10.30 9.09
CA LEU A 24 3.82 -9.84 7.76
C LEU A 24 4.78 -8.66 7.91
N GLY A 25 5.67 -8.49 6.94
CA GLY A 25 6.62 -7.40 6.86
C GLY A 25 6.12 -6.23 6.01
N ALA A 26 6.82 -5.92 4.91
CA ALA A 26 6.46 -4.83 4.00
C ALA A 26 5.04 -4.97 3.44
N LEU A 27 4.63 -6.20 3.17
CA LEU A 27 3.29 -6.53 2.67
C LEU A 27 2.21 -6.07 3.66
N GLY A 28 2.37 -6.36 4.94
CA GLY A 28 1.41 -5.98 5.99
C GLY A 28 1.52 -4.51 6.39
N ASP A 29 2.74 -4.00 6.64
CA ASP A 29 2.99 -2.65 7.16
C ASP A 29 2.58 -1.53 6.18
N ILE A 30 3.04 -1.61 4.95
CA ILE A 30 2.80 -0.57 3.94
C ILE A 30 2.01 -1.05 2.73
N GLY A 31 1.99 -2.34 2.46
CA GLY A 31 1.21 -2.93 1.36
C GLY A 31 -0.29 -2.75 1.56
N CYS A 32 -0.77 -2.87 2.79
CA CYS A 32 -2.19 -2.68 3.12
C CYS A 32 -2.70 -1.29 2.70
N TYR A 33 -1.90 -0.22 2.86
CA TYR A 33 -2.29 1.13 2.45
C TYR A 33 -2.41 1.26 0.93
N SER A 34 -1.47 0.66 0.19
CA SER A 34 -1.47 0.71 -1.27
C SER A 34 -2.65 -0.09 -1.86
N ILE A 35 -2.96 -1.24 -1.28
CA ILE A 35 -4.12 -2.06 -1.68
C ILE A 35 -5.41 -1.34 -1.33
N ASP A 36 -5.54 -0.79 -0.12
CA ASP A 36 -6.74 -0.07 0.33
C ASP A 36 -7.04 1.14 -0.57
N LEU A 37 -6.02 1.92 -0.91
CA LEU A 37 -6.14 3.06 -1.82
C LEU A 37 -6.77 2.65 -3.17
N VAL A 38 -6.26 1.58 -3.77
CA VAL A 38 -6.72 1.10 -5.08
C VAL A 38 -8.11 0.46 -4.96
N MET A 39 -8.32 -0.39 -3.96
CA MET A 39 -9.61 -1.05 -3.73
C MET A 39 -10.72 -0.02 -3.49
N ASN A 40 -10.45 1.01 -2.68
CA ASN A 40 -11.40 2.10 -2.46
C ASN A 40 -11.70 2.89 -3.75
N ALA A 41 -10.68 3.23 -4.53
CA ALA A 41 -10.86 3.92 -5.81
C ALA A 41 -11.68 3.12 -6.83
N LEU A 42 -11.62 1.79 -6.76
CA LEU A 42 -12.36 0.86 -7.63
C LEU A 42 -13.76 0.47 -7.09
N GLY A 43 -14.15 0.94 -5.91
CA GLY A 43 -15.42 0.59 -5.28
C GLY A 43 -15.41 -0.78 -4.58
N ASN A 44 -14.25 -1.24 -4.15
CA ASN A 44 -14.03 -2.48 -3.40
C ASN A 44 -14.52 -3.76 -4.12
N PRO A 45 -14.07 -4.03 -5.34
CA PRO A 45 -14.45 -5.24 -6.06
C PRO A 45 -13.90 -6.49 -5.34
N LYS A 46 -14.68 -7.58 -5.36
CA LYS A 46 -14.31 -8.84 -4.72
C LYS A 46 -13.03 -9.42 -5.34
N PRO A 47 -12.00 -9.81 -4.56
CA PRO A 47 -10.85 -10.55 -5.08
C PRO A 47 -11.27 -11.99 -5.43
N LEU A 48 -10.84 -12.45 -6.61
CA LEU A 48 -11.17 -13.77 -7.15
C LEU A 48 -9.99 -14.73 -7.11
N THR A 49 -8.82 -14.27 -7.56
CA THR A 49 -7.57 -15.05 -7.52
C THR A 49 -6.40 -14.14 -7.22
N VAL A 50 -5.44 -14.68 -6.50
CA VAL A 50 -4.17 -14.02 -6.16
C VAL A 50 -3.04 -14.96 -6.52
N THR A 51 -2.06 -14.45 -7.28
CA THR A 51 -0.77 -15.11 -7.54
C THR A 51 0.31 -14.12 -7.17
N GLY A 52 1.22 -14.49 -6.29
CA GLY A 52 2.24 -13.58 -5.81
C GLY A 52 3.39 -14.27 -5.12
N THR A 53 4.37 -13.46 -4.75
CA THR A 53 5.54 -13.87 -3.99
C THR A 53 5.87 -12.80 -2.96
N ALA A 54 6.39 -13.23 -1.82
CA ALA A 54 6.98 -12.40 -0.78
C ALA A 54 8.39 -12.89 -0.50
N THR A 55 9.36 -12.01 -0.30
CA THR A 55 10.77 -12.33 -0.12
C THR A 55 11.40 -11.50 0.99
N ASP A 56 12.53 -11.96 1.51
CA ASP A 56 13.25 -11.41 2.66
C ASP A 56 14.73 -11.08 2.36
N TYR A 57 15.07 -10.86 1.10
CA TYR A 57 16.45 -10.75 0.64
C TYR A 57 17.26 -9.65 1.30
N PHE A 58 16.70 -8.49 1.50
CA PHE A 58 17.42 -7.36 2.12
C PHE A 58 17.36 -7.40 3.65
N GLY A 59 16.25 -7.81 4.21
CA GLY A 59 16.06 -7.85 5.65
C GLY A 59 17.03 -8.79 6.37
N THR A 60 17.52 -9.81 5.69
CA THR A 60 18.52 -10.76 6.19
C THR A 60 19.97 -10.28 6.02
N THR A 61 20.20 -9.10 5.40
CA THR A 61 21.53 -8.53 5.20
C THR A 61 21.84 -7.41 6.21
N PRO A 62 23.00 -7.44 6.90
CA PRO A 62 23.38 -6.41 7.87
C PRO A 62 23.43 -4.99 7.29
N GLU A 63 23.77 -4.86 6.01
CA GLU A 63 23.90 -3.60 5.29
C GLU A 63 22.58 -2.82 5.20
N ALA A 64 21.44 -3.51 5.17
CA ALA A 64 20.12 -2.91 5.15
C ALA A 64 19.80 -2.10 6.43
N TYR A 65 20.56 -2.30 7.50
CA TYR A 65 20.40 -1.62 8.78
C TYR A 65 21.46 -0.56 9.07
N SER A 66 22.33 -0.28 8.11
CA SER A 66 23.46 0.65 8.29
C SER A 66 23.03 2.05 8.74
N GLN A 67 21.91 2.53 8.23
CA GLN A 67 21.40 3.88 8.58
C GLN A 67 20.85 3.97 10.01
N VAL A 68 20.40 2.86 10.58
CA VAL A 68 19.86 2.81 11.95
C VAL A 68 20.86 2.25 12.96
N GLY A 69 22.04 1.81 12.50
CA GLY A 69 23.10 1.31 13.37
C GLY A 69 22.78 0.01 14.10
N LYS A 70 21.90 -0.84 13.53
CA LYS A 70 21.44 -2.10 14.14
C LYS A 70 21.68 -3.33 13.25
N PRO A 71 22.90 -3.62 12.79
CA PRO A 71 23.17 -4.73 11.87
C PRO A 71 22.79 -6.10 12.44
N GLU A 72 22.75 -6.25 13.76
CA GLU A 72 22.33 -7.47 14.43
C GLU A 72 20.87 -7.86 14.16
N CYS A 73 20.03 -6.91 13.77
CA CYS A 73 18.61 -7.14 13.42
C CYS A 73 18.46 -8.07 12.23
N ALA A 74 19.42 -8.12 11.32
CA ALA A 74 19.43 -9.05 10.19
C ALA A 74 19.28 -10.52 10.61
N LYS A 75 19.79 -10.89 11.79
CA LYS A 75 19.70 -12.27 12.33
C LYS A 75 18.32 -12.62 12.88
N LYS A 76 17.49 -11.59 13.17
CA LYS A 76 16.14 -11.76 13.72
C LYS A 76 15.07 -11.63 12.63
N PHE A 77 15.46 -11.15 11.45
CA PHE A 77 14.53 -10.88 10.37
C PHE A 77 13.87 -12.19 9.90
N SER A 78 12.54 -12.21 9.90
CA SER A 78 11.75 -13.41 9.56
C SER A 78 10.41 -13.09 8.90
N VAL A 79 10.26 -11.87 8.36
CA VAL A 79 9.10 -11.43 7.59
C VAL A 79 9.51 -11.04 6.17
N ASP A 80 8.58 -10.60 5.35
CA ASP A 80 8.88 -10.11 4.01
C ASP A 80 9.45 -8.67 4.02
N ASP A 81 10.39 -8.37 3.12
CA ASP A 81 10.84 -7.01 2.81
C ASP A 81 10.38 -6.53 1.42
N PHE A 82 9.94 -7.46 0.59
CA PHE A 82 9.39 -7.23 -0.73
C PHE A 82 8.25 -8.20 -1.02
N ALA A 83 7.20 -7.71 -1.69
CA ALA A 83 6.17 -8.56 -2.26
C ALA A 83 5.71 -8.04 -3.63
N SER A 84 5.33 -8.99 -4.51
CA SER A 84 4.77 -8.71 -5.82
C SER A 84 3.63 -9.68 -6.11
N ALA A 85 2.56 -9.19 -6.75
CA ALA A 85 1.39 -10.03 -7.01
C ALA A 85 0.62 -9.58 -8.24
N TYR A 86 -0.05 -10.56 -8.85
CA TYR A 86 -1.07 -10.40 -9.87
C TYR A 86 -2.41 -10.86 -9.32
N ILE A 87 -3.36 -9.95 -9.22
CA ILE A 87 -4.65 -10.16 -8.56
C ILE A 87 -5.78 -9.95 -9.57
N ARG A 88 -6.67 -10.92 -9.69
CA ARG A 88 -7.90 -10.79 -10.48
C ARG A 88 -9.04 -10.41 -9.54
N LEU A 89 -9.73 -9.34 -9.89
CA LEU A 89 -10.87 -8.83 -9.16
C LEU A 89 -12.17 -9.02 -9.96
N GLU A 90 -13.29 -8.96 -9.29
CA GLU A 90 -14.62 -8.99 -9.91
C GLU A 90 -14.74 -7.87 -10.97
N GLY A 91 -15.60 -8.10 -11.98
CA GLY A 91 -15.76 -7.15 -13.09
C GLY A 91 -14.64 -7.22 -14.14
N GLY A 92 -13.74 -8.21 -14.08
CA GLY A 92 -12.62 -8.35 -15.04
C GLY A 92 -11.45 -7.43 -14.76
N ILE A 93 -11.40 -6.82 -13.57
CA ILE A 93 -10.33 -5.91 -13.16
C ILE A 93 -9.08 -6.70 -12.79
N ILE A 94 -7.92 -6.19 -13.19
CA ILE A 94 -6.61 -6.73 -12.87
C ILE A 94 -5.85 -5.71 -12.02
N LEU A 95 -5.27 -6.17 -10.92
CA LEU A 95 -4.37 -5.40 -10.09
C LEU A 95 -2.98 -6.04 -10.13
N ASP A 96 -2.01 -5.31 -10.69
CA ASP A 96 -0.57 -5.59 -10.58
C ASP A 96 -0.03 -4.81 -9.38
N PHE A 97 0.53 -5.52 -8.42
CA PHE A 97 0.92 -4.97 -7.13
C PHE A 97 2.38 -5.24 -6.82
N ARG A 98 3.07 -4.23 -6.29
CA ARG A 98 4.43 -4.34 -5.75
C ARG A 98 4.59 -3.46 -4.53
N ILE A 99 5.33 -3.95 -3.55
CA ILE A 99 5.69 -3.23 -2.34
C ILE A 99 7.08 -3.63 -1.86
N ALA A 100 7.82 -2.70 -1.27
CA ALA A 100 9.13 -2.98 -0.66
C ALA A 100 9.40 -2.03 0.50
N TRP A 101 10.06 -2.53 1.53
CA TRP A 101 10.65 -1.68 2.57
C TRP A 101 11.99 -1.10 2.15
N TYR A 102 12.77 -1.88 1.40
CA TYR A 102 14.10 -1.51 0.94
C TYR A 102 14.25 -1.80 -0.56
N MET A 103 14.86 -0.87 -1.28
CA MET A 103 15.14 -1.02 -2.70
C MET A 103 16.24 -0.05 -3.14
N HIS A 104 16.92 -0.35 -4.25
CA HIS A 104 17.90 0.53 -4.87
C HIS A 104 17.28 1.47 -5.92
N LEU A 105 16.00 1.77 -5.79
CA LEU A 105 15.26 2.73 -6.62
C LEU A 105 14.79 3.89 -5.75
N ASP A 106 14.51 5.03 -6.37
CA ASP A 106 13.91 6.19 -5.71
C ASP A 106 12.41 5.99 -5.46
N THR A 107 11.74 5.19 -6.28
CA THR A 107 10.32 4.85 -6.15
C THR A 107 10.03 3.48 -6.80
N PRO A 108 9.10 2.69 -6.24
CA PRO A 108 8.60 1.46 -6.90
C PRO A 108 7.64 1.77 -8.07
N GLY A 109 7.29 3.03 -8.28
CA GLY A 109 6.38 3.51 -9.32
C GLY A 109 5.13 4.19 -8.78
N ASP A 110 4.47 4.93 -9.67
CA ASP A 110 3.19 5.56 -9.40
C ASP A 110 2.07 4.51 -9.29
N THR A 111 0.98 4.86 -8.61
CA THR A 111 -0.27 4.11 -8.71
C THR A 111 -1.00 4.57 -9.98
N ILE A 112 -1.25 3.64 -10.90
CA ILE A 112 -1.91 3.91 -12.17
C ILE A 112 -3.18 3.06 -12.25
N ILE A 113 -4.31 3.72 -12.50
CA ILE A 113 -5.59 3.07 -12.77
C ILE A 113 -5.94 3.35 -14.23
N MET A 114 -6.01 2.29 -15.05
CA MET A 114 -6.37 2.38 -16.46
C MET A 114 -7.80 1.89 -16.66
N GLY A 115 -8.66 2.77 -17.15
CA GLY A 115 -10.05 2.46 -17.44
C GLY A 115 -10.39 2.71 -18.93
N THR A 116 -11.53 2.19 -19.35
CA THR A 116 -12.00 2.31 -20.74
C THR A 116 -12.45 3.72 -21.16
N LYS A 117 -12.67 4.60 -20.17
CA LYS A 117 -13.11 6.00 -20.39
C LYS A 117 -12.09 7.04 -19.96
N GLY A 118 -10.99 6.59 -19.38
CA GLY A 118 -9.93 7.45 -18.88
C GLY A 118 -9.04 6.73 -17.89
N SER A 119 -7.97 7.38 -17.48
CA SER A 119 -6.98 6.82 -16.56
C SER A 119 -6.62 7.83 -15.48
N LEU A 120 -6.17 7.33 -14.34
CA LEU A 120 -5.71 8.13 -13.21
C LEU A 120 -4.27 7.74 -12.89
N ARG A 121 -3.41 8.73 -12.73
CA ARG A 121 -2.07 8.58 -12.17
C ARG A 121 -2.00 9.27 -10.81
N ILE A 122 -1.68 8.51 -9.79
CA ILE A 122 -1.38 9.00 -8.44
C ILE A 122 0.12 8.87 -8.25
N PRO A 123 0.87 9.98 -8.18
CA PRO A 123 2.33 9.94 -8.06
C PRO A 123 2.77 9.28 -6.76
N SER A 124 3.86 8.52 -6.85
CA SER A 124 4.56 8.03 -5.67
C SER A 124 5.08 9.21 -4.84
N THR A 125 4.90 9.15 -3.54
CA THR A 125 5.27 10.21 -2.61
C THR A 125 6.10 9.67 -1.45
N ASP A 126 6.83 10.56 -0.78
CA ASP A 126 7.55 10.26 0.45
C ASP A 126 6.63 10.32 1.69
N CYS A 127 5.37 10.68 1.48
CA CYS A 127 4.39 10.86 2.55
C CYS A 127 3.76 9.51 2.93
N TRP A 128 4.16 8.97 4.06
CA TRP A 128 3.62 7.71 4.60
C TRP A 128 2.35 7.89 5.45
N ASN A 129 1.98 9.12 5.78
CA ASN A 129 0.83 9.46 6.63
C ASN A 129 -0.49 9.68 5.87
N GLY A 130 -0.56 9.24 4.61
CA GLY A 130 -1.73 9.43 3.75
C GLY A 130 -1.81 10.78 3.05
N SER A 131 -0.82 11.66 3.24
CA SER A 131 -0.74 12.93 2.51
C SER A 131 -0.09 12.74 1.15
N PHE A 132 -0.47 13.59 0.18
CA PHE A 132 0.15 13.65 -1.13
C PHE A 132 0.90 14.97 -1.29
N ASN A 133 2.13 14.94 -1.78
CA ASN A 133 2.96 16.11 -2.07
C ASN A 133 3.09 16.41 -3.56
N LYS A 134 2.45 15.62 -4.42
CA LYS A 134 2.40 15.80 -5.87
C LYS A 134 0.97 15.66 -6.36
N PRO A 135 0.54 16.48 -7.36
CA PRO A 135 -0.81 16.42 -7.90
C PRO A 135 -1.07 15.11 -8.65
N MET A 136 -2.31 14.64 -8.59
CA MET A 136 -2.79 13.55 -9.43
C MET A 136 -3.11 14.08 -10.84
N THR A 137 -3.04 13.18 -11.82
CA THR A 137 -3.38 13.51 -13.22
C THR A 137 -4.45 12.54 -13.73
N ILE A 138 -5.52 13.10 -14.31
CA ILE A 138 -6.55 12.35 -15.00
C ILE A 138 -6.30 12.48 -16.49
N TYR A 139 -6.30 11.35 -17.19
CA TYR A 139 -6.18 11.25 -18.65
C TYR A 139 -7.55 10.85 -19.22
N HIS A 140 -8.07 11.63 -20.14
CA HIS A 140 -9.37 11.37 -20.79
C HIS A 140 -9.46 12.08 -22.13
N ASP A 141 -10.48 11.77 -22.92
CA ASP A 141 -10.73 12.42 -24.19
C ASP A 141 -11.81 13.50 -24.07
N VAL A 142 -11.59 14.62 -24.78
CA VAL A 142 -12.58 15.68 -24.95
C VAL A 142 -12.77 15.91 -26.44
N ALA A 143 -13.97 15.69 -26.94
CA ALA A 143 -14.30 15.80 -28.37
C ALA A 143 -13.41 14.92 -29.29
N GLY A 144 -12.93 13.79 -28.78
CA GLY A 144 -12.04 12.87 -29.50
C GLY A 144 -10.56 13.19 -29.42
N GLU A 145 -10.19 14.25 -28.68
CA GLU A 145 -8.79 14.64 -28.47
C GLU A 145 -8.32 14.25 -27.06
N PRO A 146 -7.12 13.69 -26.91
CA PRO A 146 -6.56 13.32 -25.61
C PRO A 146 -6.23 14.56 -24.77
N VAL A 147 -6.69 14.55 -23.52
CA VAL A 147 -6.52 15.65 -22.56
C VAL A 147 -5.96 15.14 -21.24
N GLU A 148 -5.10 15.94 -20.64
CA GLU A 148 -4.60 15.74 -19.27
C GLU A 148 -5.21 16.79 -18.34
N THR A 149 -5.84 16.34 -17.26
CA THR A 149 -6.36 17.22 -16.21
C THR A 149 -5.56 17.01 -14.93
N VAL A 150 -4.83 18.03 -14.50
CA VAL A 150 -4.11 18.04 -13.24
C VAL A 150 -5.07 18.37 -12.11
N VAL A 151 -5.19 17.47 -11.13
CA VAL A 151 -5.99 17.69 -9.93
C VAL A 151 -5.15 18.46 -8.92
N PRO A 152 -5.49 19.72 -8.57
CA PRO A 152 -4.70 20.52 -7.65
C PRO A 152 -4.61 19.85 -6.27
N LEU A 153 -3.46 19.95 -5.63
CA LEU A 153 -3.33 19.55 -4.23
C LEU A 153 -4.19 20.46 -3.36
N LEU A 154 -4.94 19.84 -2.47
CA LEU A 154 -5.59 20.58 -1.39
C LEU A 154 -4.51 21.10 -0.43
N PRO A 155 -4.74 22.23 0.26
CA PRO A 155 -3.86 22.70 1.30
C PRO A 155 -3.60 21.59 2.32
N ALA A 156 -2.33 21.43 2.71
CA ALA A 156 -1.95 20.46 3.73
C ALA A 156 -2.74 20.75 5.02
N THR A 157 -3.42 19.75 5.55
CA THR A 157 -4.11 19.82 6.83
C THR A 157 -3.29 19.10 7.88
N THR A 158 -3.13 19.69 9.06
CA THR A 158 -2.43 19.08 10.19
C THR A 158 -3.31 18.13 11.00
N ASP A 159 -4.58 18.02 10.63
CA ASP A 159 -5.64 17.35 11.39
C ASP A 159 -6.12 16.01 10.79
N LEU A 160 -5.34 15.38 9.91
CA LEU A 160 -5.73 14.13 9.23
C LEU A 160 -6.06 13.01 10.22
N PHE A 161 -5.23 12.82 11.24
CA PHE A 161 -5.47 11.80 12.27
C PHE A 161 -6.68 12.15 13.15
N ASP A 162 -6.85 13.43 13.49
CA ASP A 162 -8.02 13.90 14.23
C ASP A 162 -9.33 13.66 13.45
N ARG A 163 -9.36 13.98 12.16
CA ARG A 163 -10.51 13.70 11.28
C ARG A 163 -10.83 12.21 11.22
N LYS A 164 -9.80 11.37 11.08
CA LYS A 164 -9.95 9.91 11.05
C LYS A 164 -10.60 9.40 12.33
N ILE A 165 -10.09 9.82 13.49
CA ILE A 165 -10.63 9.43 14.79
C ILE A 165 -12.04 9.96 14.99
N ARG A 166 -12.30 11.24 14.68
CA ARG A 166 -13.63 11.85 14.78
C ARG A 166 -14.66 11.18 13.89
N SER A 167 -14.28 10.81 12.66
CA SER A 167 -15.17 10.08 11.75
C SER A 167 -15.60 8.75 12.33
N PHE A 168 -14.67 7.99 12.90
CA PHE A 168 -14.97 6.73 13.58
C PHE A 168 -15.86 6.93 14.81
N LEU A 169 -15.49 7.88 15.70
CA LEU A 169 -16.29 8.19 16.89
C LEU A 169 -17.69 8.64 16.54
N ASN A 170 -17.86 9.45 15.50
CA ASN A 170 -19.18 9.88 15.05
C ASN A 170 -20.04 8.69 14.59
N ALA A 171 -19.46 7.73 13.85
CA ALA A 171 -20.18 6.51 13.47
C ALA A 171 -20.63 5.71 14.71
N VAL A 172 -19.77 5.59 15.73
CA VAL A 172 -20.13 4.92 17.00
C VAL A 172 -21.26 5.66 17.74
N ILE A 173 -21.18 6.99 17.86
CA ILE A 173 -22.18 7.80 18.57
C ILE A 173 -23.54 7.78 17.87
N THR A 174 -23.54 7.83 16.54
CA THR A 174 -24.78 7.89 15.76
C THR A 174 -25.37 6.51 15.43
N GLY A 175 -24.64 5.43 15.73
CA GLY A 175 -24.99 4.08 15.29
C GLY A 175 -24.91 3.90 13.76
N GLY A 176 -24.14 4.77 13.09
CA GLY A 176 -23.94 4.72 11.64
C GLY A 176 -22.90 3.70 11.20
N GLU A 177 -22.74 3.57 9.89
CA GLU A 177 -21.71 2.70 9.31
C GLU A 177 -20.30 3.24 9.59
N ALA A 178 -19.34 2.33 9.85
CA ALA A 178 -17.94 2.71 10.00
C ALA A 178 -17.40 3.35 8.71
N PRO A 179 -16.49 4.35 8.79
CA PRO A 179 -15.90 4.98 7.61
C PRO A 179 -15.19 4.00 6.66
N VAL A 180 -14.67 2.91 7.21
CA VAL A 180 -14.15 1.76 6.47
C VAL A 180 -14.83 0.51 7.03
N PRO A 181 -15.90 0.03 6.41
CA PRO A 181 -16.67 -1.09 6.94
C PRO A 181 -15.92 -2.41 6.82
N THR A 182 -16.20 -3.35 7.72
CA THR A 182 -15.58 -4.68 7.75
C THR A 182 -15.74 -5.44 6.43
N SER A 183 -16.84 -5.23 5.71
CA SER A 183 -17.10 -5.81 4.39
C SER A 183 -16.07 -5.41 3.33
N GLN A 184 -15.42 -4.26 3.49
CA GLN A 184 -14.34 -3.79 2.62
C GLN A 184 -12.97 -4.28 3.12
N ILE A 185 -12.73 -4.19 4.44
CA ILE A 185 -11.46 -4.62 5.05
C ILE A 185 -11.16 -6.08 4.79
N ILE A 186 -12.19 -6.95 4.78
CA ILE A 186 -12.00 -8.38 4.55
C ILE A 186 -11.43 -8.69 3.17
N TYR A 187 -11.72 -7.87 2.15
CA TYR A 187 -11.14 -8.04 0.82
C TYR A 187 -9.67 -7.66 0.78
N ASN A 188 -9.30 -6.58 1.48
CA ASN A 188 -7.91 -6.20 1.65
C ASN A 188 -7.12 -7.34 2.32
N GLN A 189 -7.63 -7.85 3.45
CA GLN A 189 -7.01 -8.96 4.17
C GLN A 189 -6.92 -10.23 3.31
N ALA A 190 -7.95 -10.55 2.54
CA ALA A 190 -7.94 -11.71 1.65
C ALA A 190 -6.86 -11.62 0.56
N ILE A 191 -6.55 -10.40 0.08
CA ILE A 191 -5.46 -10.18 -0.87
C ILE A 191 -4.10 -10.41 -0.18
N LEU A 192 -3.88 -9.84 1.00
CA LEU A 192 -2.64 -10.03 1.77
C LEU A 192 -2.38 -11.51 2.06
N ASP A 193 -3.38 -12.21 2.60
CA ASP A 193 -3.33 -13.67 2.85
C ASP A 193 -3.08 -14.47 1.57
N GLY A 194 -3.73 -14.06 0.47
CA GLY A 194 -3.57 -14.71 -0.82
C GLY A 194 -2.16 -14.60 -1.37
N ILE A 195 -1.50 -13.45 -1.19
CA ILE A 195 -0.09 -13.24 -1.59
C ILE A 195 0.82 -14.14 -0.75
N GLN A 196 0.65 -14.14 0.57
CA GLN A 196 1.45 -14.97 1.46
C GLN A 196 1.32 -16.45 1.12
N ARG A 197 0.09 -16.96 1.03
CA ARG A 197 -0.16 -18.38 0.68
C ARG A 197 0.38 -18.76 -0.70
N SER A 198 0.30 -17.85 -1.68
CA SER A 198 0.87 -18.09 -3.01
C SER A 198 2.38 -18.13 -2.98
N SER A 199 3.02 -17.40 -2.08
CA SER A 199 4.46 -17.38 -1.89
C SER A 199 4.98 -18.67 -1.22
N ASP A 200 4.17 -19.28 -0.35
CA ASP A 200 4.52 -20.48 0.41
C ASP A 200 4.34 -21.79 -0.41
N CYS A 201 3.76 -21.70 -1.63
CA CYS A 201 3.57 -22.84 -2.55
C CYS A 201 4.75 -23.02 -3.50
#